data_3d9a78938eac91fce594264325f90fa9
#
_entry.id   3d9a78938eac91fce594264325f90fa9
#
_cell.length_a   1.000
_cell.length_b   1.000
_cell.length_c   1.000
_cell.angle_alpha   90.00
_cell.angle_beta   90.00
_cell.angle_gamma   90.00
#
_symmetry.space_group_name_H-M   'P 1'
#
loop_
_entity.id
_entity.type
_entity.pdbx_description
1 polymer ?
#
loop_
_entity_poly.entity_id
_entity_poly.type
_entity_poly.pdbx_seq_one_letter_code
_entity_poly.pdbx_strand_id
1 'polypeptide(L)'
;MMAFQLSVDARNATLAAIETEIGINPVITISTGTVPAGTGTANTGVVVATMVLPSDWLASPVGGSIALSGTWQDLSADASGTAGYFRLHNNPGTVCHMQGTVSATGGGGDMQLDNTNIATGQQ
;
A
#
# COMPACT_ATOMS: atom_id res chain seq x y z
N MET A 1 -8.04 10.44 -33.29
CA MET A 1 -7.26 10.15 -32.09
C MET A 1 -7.48 8.69 -31.72
N MET A 2 -6.41 7.99 -31.41
CA MET A 2 -6.48 6.62 -30.93
C MET A 2 -6.30 6.59 -29.42
N ALA A 3 -7.18 5.85 -28.72
CA ALA A 3 -7.01 5.59 -27.31
C ALA A 3 -6.05 4.40 -27.11
N PHE A 4 -5.09 4.55 -26.24
CA PHE A 4 -4.25 3.42 -25.81
C PHE A 4 -5.06 2.49 -24.92
N GLN A 5 -5.05 1.20 -25.25
CA GLN A 5 -5.79 0.20 -24.50
C GLN A 5 -4.95 -1.07 -24.33
N LEU A 6 -5.06 -1.68 -23.16
CA LEU A 6 -4.52 -3.01 -22.89
C LEU A 6 -5.66 -4.03 -22.84
N SER A 7 -5.41 -5.22 -23.36
CA SER A 7 -6.32 -6.36 -23.18
C SER A 7 -6.45 -6.71 -21.69
N VAL A 8 -7.51 -7.44 -21.35
CA VAL A 8 -7.69 -7.96 -19.98
C VAL A 8 -6.50 -8.83 -19.59
N ASP A 9 -6.02 -9.69 -20.50
CA ASP A 9 -4.87 -10.56 -20.22
C ASP A 9 -3.60 -9.75 -19.93
N ALA A 10 -3.34 -8.69 -20.69
CA ALA A 10 -2.18 -7.82 -20.46
C ALA A 10 -2.28 -7.08 -19.13
N ARG A 11 -3.47 -6.60 -18.76
CA ARG A 11 -3.69 -5.96 -17.45
C ARG A 11 -3.50 -6.95 -16.31
N ASN A 12 -4.07 -8.15 -16.42
CA ASN A 12 -3.91 -9.19 -15.42
C ASN A 12 -2.44 -9.59 -15.24
N ALA A 13 -1.69 -9.74 -16.34
CA ALA A 13 -0.27 -10.07 -16.31
C ALA A 13 0.54 -8.97 -15.60
N THR A 14 0.23 -7.70 -15.85
CA THR A 14 0.87 -6.56 -15.19
C THR A 14 0.61 -6.57 -13.68
N LEU A 15 -0.62 -6.83 -13.27
CA LEU A 15 -0.97 -6.91 -11.84
C LEU A 15 -0.29 -8.08 -11.15
N ALA A 16 -0.25 -9.26 -11.78
CA ALA A 16 0.47 -10.42 -11.24
C ALA A 16 1.97 -10.17 -11.12
N ALA A 17 2.57 -9.41 -12.04
CA ALA A 17 3.99 -9.06 -12.00
C ALA A 17 4.34 -8.19 -10.79
N ILE A 18 3.44 -7.34 -10.34
CA ILE A 18 3.62 -6.50 -9.13
C ILE A 18 3.84 -7.40 -7.90
N GLU A 19 2.98 -8.39 -7.70
CA GLU A 19 3.10 -9.33 -6.59
C GLU A 19 4.41 -10.14 -6.68
N THR A 20 4.75 -10.62 -7.86
CA THR A 20 5.99 -11.38 -8.10
C THR A 20 7.24 -10.56 -7.77
N GLU A 21 7.28 -9.30 -8.19
CA GLU A 21 8.42 -8.41 -7.95
C GLU A 21 8.59 -8.06 -6.49
N ILE A 22 7.50 -7.75 -5.80
CA ILE A 22 7.54 -7.35 -4.39
C ILE A 22 7.83 -8.55 -3.49
N GLY A 23 7.30 -9.72 -3.84
CA GLY A 23 7.54 -10.97 -3.13
C GLY A 23 6.55 -11.24 -2.01
N ILE A 24 6.88 -12.22 -1.18
CA ILE A 24 6.04 -12.68 -0.06
C ILE A 24 6.23 -11.83 1.18
N ASN A 25 5.20 -11.77 2.00
CA ASN A 25 5.20 -11.06 3.29
C ASN A 25 5.75 -9.63 3.19
N PRO A 26 5.31 -8.82 2.21
CA PRO A 26 5.80 -7.46 2.12
C PRO A 26 5.38 -6.63 3.33
N VAL A 27 6.04 -5.50 3.52
CA VAL A 27 5.78 -4.62 4.66
C VAL A 27 5.14 -3.34 4.15
N ILE A 28 3.95 -3.03 4.64
CA ILE A 28 3.30 -1.74 4.38
C ILE A 28 3.43 -0.84 5.60
N THR A 29 3.83 0.40 5.38
CA THR A 29 3.86 1.44 6.41
C THR A 29 2.89 2.54 6.06
N ILE A 30 2.26 3.10 7.09
CA ILE A 30 1.43 4.30 6.97
C ILE A 30 2.12 5.39 7.77
N SER A 31 2.27 6.56 7.17
CA SER A 31 3.00 7.67 7.74
C SER A 31 2.21 8.97 7.69
N THR A 32 2.59 9.91 8.55
CA THR A 32 2.04 11.28 8.54
C THR A 32 2.65 12.11 7.42
N GLY A 33 1.94 13.15 7.02
CA GLY A 33 2.46 14.16 6.10
C GLY A 33 2.27 13.84 4.63
N THR A 34 3.10 14.43 3.80
CA THR A 34 3.00 14.34 2.34
C THR A 34 3.84 13.17 1.82
N VAL A 35 3.32 12.44 0.85
CA VAL A 35 4.03 11.35 0.18
C VAL A 35 5.36 11.86 -0.38
N PRO A 36 6.48 11.13 -0.18
CA PRO A 36 7.77 11.50 -0.78
C PRO A 36 7.70 11.60 -2.30
N ALA A 37 8.65 12.32 -2.90
CA ALA A 37 8.68 12.57 -4.34
C ALA A 37 8.74 11.29 -5.19
N GLY A 38 9.32 10.21 -4.66
CA GLY A 38 9.38 8.93 -5.35
C GLY A 38 9.71 7.80 -4.39
N THR A 39 9.56 6.57 -4.86
CA THR A 39 9.83 5.36 -4.06
C THR A 39 11.28 5.26 -3.59
N GLY A 40 12.22 5.84 -4.33
CA GLY A 40 13.63 5.90 -3.94
C GLY A 40 13.97 7.02 -2.96
N THR A 41 13.02 7.89 -2.64
CA THR A 41 13.21 8.99 -1.69
C THR A 41 12.96 8.49 -0.27
N ALA A 42 13.73 8.98 0.69
CA ALA A 42 13.57 8.61 2.10
C ALA A 42 12.19 9.03 2.65
N ASN A 43 11.73 8.30 3.66
CA ASN A 43 10.52 8.63 4.37
C ASN A 43 10.64 10.00 5.06
N THR A 44 9.61 10.84 4.94
CA THR A 44 9.64 12.21 5.46
C THR A 44 8.74 12.43 6.67
N GLY A 45 7.79 11.54 6.91
CA GLY A 45 6.86 11.63 8.04
C GLY A 45 7.21 10.68 9.17
N VAL A 46 6.32 10.63 10.14
CA VAL A 46 6.37 9.66 11.24
C VAL A 46 5.56 8.44 10.84
N VAL A 47 6.15 7.25 10.97
CA VAL A 47 5.44 5.98 10.75
C VAL A 47 4.45 5.80 11.91
N VAL A 48 3.17 5.72 11.59
CA VAL A 48 2.11 5.51 12.59
C VAL A 48 1.60 4.08 12.62
N ALA A 49 1.78 3.32 11.54
CA ALA A 49 1.40 1.91 11.48
C ALA A 49 2.35 1.12 10.57
N THR A 50 2.60 -0.13 10.95
CA THR A 50 3.43 -1.07 10.20
C THR A 50 2.72 -2.42 10.15
N MET A 51 2.49 -2.94 8.94
CA MET A 51 1.85 -4.23 8.73
C MET A 51 2.77 -5.14 7.92
N VAL A 52 3.02 -6.34 8.42
CA VAL A 52 3.61 -7.41 7.61
C VAL A 52 2.45 -8.19 6.98
N LEU A 53 2.38 -8.18 5.67
CA LEU A 53 1.28 -8.79 4.95
C LEU A 53 1.45 -10.31 4.85
N PRO A 54 0.36 -11.05 4.57
CA PRO A 54 0.45 -12.50 4.36
C PRO A 54 1.40 -12.88 3.21
N SER A 55 1.84 -14.14 3.17
CA SER A 55 2.66 -14.65 2.07
C SER A 55 1.94 -14.57 0.73
N ASP A 56 0.63 -14.80 0.72
CA ASP A 56 -0.27 -14.63 -0.43
C ASP A 56 -1.16 -13.41 -0.15
N TRP A 57 -0.63 -12.23 -0.43
CA TRP A 57 -1.26 -10.97 -0.05
C TRP A 57 -2.17 -10.37 -1.13
N LEU A 58 -2.12 -10.89 -2.34
CA LEU A 58 -3.00 -10.52 -3.44
C LEU A 58 -3.66 -11.77 -4.02
N ALA A 59 -4.93 -11.66 -4.38
CA ALA A 59 -5.63 -12.70 -5.10
C ALA A 59 -5.19 -12.73 -6.58
N SER A 60 -5.58 -13.77 -7.31
CA SER A 60 -5.34 -13.81 -8.77
C SER A 60 -6.09 -12.68 -9.46
N PRO A 61 -5.45 -11.95 -10.40
CA PRO A 61 -6.12 -10.89 -11.13
C PRO A 61 -7.30 -11.40 -11.96
N VAL A 62 -8.40 -10.65 -11.96
CA VAL A 62 -9.60 -10.96 -12.75
C VAL A 62 -10.13 -9.67 -13.37
N GLY A 63 -10.43 -9.71 -14.66
CA GLY A 63 -11.06 -8.57 -15.35
C GLY A 63 -10.23 -7.29 -15.35
N GLY A 64 -8.92 -7.36 -15.18
CA GLY A 64 -8.04 -6.21 -15.07
C GLY A 64 -7.99 -5.58 -13.68
N SER A 65 -8.47 -6.29 -12.66
CA SER A 65 -8.44 -5.88 -11.26
C SER A 65 -7.80 -6.97 -10.40
N ILE A 66 -7.23 -6.58 -9.27
CA ILE A 66 -6.64 -7.49 -8.30
C ILE A 66 -7.18 -7.15 -6.91
N ALA A 67 -7.60 -8.16 -6.17
CA ALA A 67 -8.12 -8.03 -4.82
C ALA A 67 -7.04 -8.35 -3.78
N LEU A 68 -7.20 -7.80 -2.59
CA LEU A 68 -6.38 -8.15 -1.43
C LEU A 68 -6.71 -9.56 -0.97
N SER A 69 -5.72 -10.26 -0.46
CA SER A 69 -5.86 -11.61 0.09
C SER A 69 -5.32 -11.66 1.53
N GLY A 70 -5.96 -12.45 2.37
CA GLY A 70 -5.58 -12.59 3.77
C GLY A 70 -5.93 -11.37 4.63
N THR A 71 -5.38 -11.35 5.83
CA THR A 71 -5.61 -10.27 6.80
C THR A 71 -4.48 -9.26 6.76
N TRP A 72 -4.84 -8.01 6.56
CA TRP A 72 -3.95 -6.85 6.57
C TRP A 72 -4.27 -6.03 7.82
N GLN A 73 -3.44 -6.16 8.84
CA GLN A 73 -3.68 -5.47 10.12
C GLN A 73 -2.38 -5.13 10.83
N ASP A 74 -2.42 -4.07 11.60
CA ASP A 74 -1.46 -3.75 12.64
C ASP A 74 -2.16 -3.94 13.99
N LEU A 75 -1.63 -4.80 14.84
CA LEU A 75 -2.21 -5.08 16.15
C LEU A 75 -1.91 -4.00 17.19
N SER A 76 -0.94 -3.12 16.90
CA SER A 76 -0.55 -2.05 17.81
C SER A 76 0.15 -0.95 17.03
N ALA A 77 -0.57 0.11 16.69
CA ALA A 77 -0.03 1.24 15.96
C ALA A 77 1.22 1.81 16.63
N ASP A 78 2.21 2.16 15.82
CA ASP A 78 3.55 2.55 16.26
C ASP A 78 3.59 3.90 16.94
N ALA A 79 2.77 4.84 16.46
CA ALA A 79 2.75 6.22 16.96
C ALA A 79 1.38 6.87 16.71
N SER A 80 1.13 7.97 17.40
CA SER A 80 -0.05 8.80 17.17
C SER A 80 0.22 9.82 16.07
N GLY A 81 -0.77 10.04 15.21
CA GLY A 81 -0.70 11.03 14.14
C GLY A 81 -1.80 10.85 13.12
N THR A 82 -1.86 11.77 12.16
CA THR A 82 -2.82 11.69 11.05
C THR A 82 -2.15 11.01 9.86
N ALA A 83 -2.73 9.91 9.40
CA ALA A 83 -2.26 9.19 8.23
C ALA A 83 -2.32 10.08 6.97
N GLY A 84 -1.23 10.18 6.23
CA GLY A 84 -1.13 10.99 5.03
C GLY A 84 -0.69 10.21 3.79
N TYR A 85 0.13 9.20 3.96
CA TYR A 85 0.56 8.35 2.85
C TYR A 85 0.94 6.95 3.32
N PHE A 86 0.97 6.01 2.36
CA PHE A 86 1.45 4.65 2.60
C PHE A 86 2.65 4.34 1.71
N ARG A 87 3.45 3.38 2.13
CA ARG A 87 4.55 2.81 1.34
C ARG A 87 4.57 1.30 1.50
N LEU A 88 4.73 0.61 0.39
CA LEU A 88 4.83 -0.84 0.34
C LEU A 88 6.27 -1.24 0.01
N HIS A 89 6.87 -2.00 0.90
CA HIS A 89 8.25 -2.45 0.82
C HIS A 89 8.32 -3.96 0.64
N ASN A 90 9.44 -4.44 0.07
CA ASN A 90 9.77 -5.85 0.16
C ASN A 90 9.92 -6.28 1.63
N ASN A 91 9.97 -7.57 1.89
CA ASN A 91 10.48 -8.09 3.15
C ASN A 91 11.98 -8.40 2.93
N PRO A 92 12.90 -7.73 3.63
CA PRO A 92 12.83 -7.15 4.98
C PRO A 92 12.56 -5.64 5.10
N GLY A 93 12.00 -4.98 4.10
CA GLY A 93 11.70 -3.55 4.21
C GLY A 93 12.81 -2.62 3.71
N THR A 94 13.68 -3.14 2.84
CA THR A 94 14.86 -2.39 2.33
C THR A 94 14.57 -1.63 1.04
N VAL A 95 13.57 -2.04 0.27
CA VAL A 95 13.19 -1.42 -1.01
C VAL A 95 11.72 -1.05 -0.99
N CYS A 96 11.41 0.22 -1.23
CA CYS A 96 10.04 0.68 -1.43
C CYS A 96 9.65 0.47 -2.90
N HIS A 97 8.66 -0.35 -3.15
CA HIS A 97 8.17 -0.65 -4.50
C HIS A 97 6.96 0.18 -4.90
N MET A 98 6.20 0.66 -3.93
CA MET A 98 4.95 1.37 -4.18
C MET A 98 4.68 2.39 -3.09
N GLN A 99 4.10 3.51 -3.45
CA GLN A 99 3.62 4.51 -2.49
C GLN A 99 2.39 5.22 -3.02
N GLY A 100 1.61 5.78 -2.13
CA GLY A 100 0.43 6.53 -2.50
C GLY A 100 -0.11 7.35 -1.33
N THR A 101 -1.11 8.16 -1.61
CA THR A 101 -1.77 9.02 -0.63
C THR A 101 -2.77 8.23 0.21
N VAL A 102 -2.96 8.66 1.45
CA VAL A 102 -4.00 8.14 2.35
C VAL A 102 -4.97 9.25 2.68
N SER A 103 -6.25 8.97 2.62
CA SER A 103 -7.32 9.86 3.05
C SER A 103 -8.38 9.12 3.86
N ALA A 104 -9.29 9.87 4.48
CA ALA A 104 -10.53 9.30 4.99
C ALA A 104 -11.39 8.80 3.82
N THR A 105 -12.33 7.93 4.11
CA THR A 105 -13.31 7.42 3.13
C THR A 105 -13.99 8.60 2.41
N GLY A 106 -13.96 8.56 1.08
CA GLY A 106 -14.50 9.62 0.22
C GLY A 106 -13.55 10.80 -0.04
N GLY A 107 -12.35 10.81 0.55
CA GLY A 107 -11.37 11.90 0.40
C GLY A 107 -10.50 11.84 -0.84
N GLY A 108 -10.61 10.80 -1.67
CA GLY A 108 -9.91 10.69 -2.95
C GLY A 108 -8.47 10.20 -2.86
N GLY A 109 -8.00 9.76 -1.70
CA GLY A 109 -6.68 9.13 -1.56
C GLY A 109 -6.59 7.79 -2.27
N ASP A 110 -5.37 7.38 -2.63
CA ASP A 110 -5.12 6.06 -3.25
C ASP A 110 -5.49 4.92 -2.31
N MET A 111 -5.28 5.11 -1.01
CA MET A 111 -5.78 4.28 0.07
C MET A 111 -6.76 5.10 0.91
N GLN A 112 -7.88 4.51 1.30
CA GLN A 112 -8.87 5.18 2.11
C GLN A 112 -9.10 4.42 3.42
N LEU A 113 -9.11 5.13 4.53
CA LEU A 113 -9.34 4.59 5.87
C LEU A 113 -10.61 5.19 6.45
N ASP A 114 -11.32 4.44 7.27
CA ASP A 114 -12.49 4.96 7.99
C ASP A 114 -12.10 6.11 8.92
N ASN A 115 -10.92 6.00 9.54
CA ASN A 115 -10.36 7.01 10.42
C ASN A 115 -8.86 7.19 10.14
N THR A 116 -8.47 8.40 9.78
CA THR A 116 -7.06 8.74 9.54
C THR A 116 -6.33 9.18 10.80
N ASN A 117 -7.04 9.45 11.90
CA ASN A 117 -6.42 9.76 13.19
C ASN A 117 -6.04 8.45 13.88
N ILE A 118 -4.76 8.15 13.89
CA ILE A 118 -4.20 6.95 14.50
C ILE A 118 -3.67 7.30 15.89
N ALA A 119 -3.95 6.45 16.86
CA ALA A 119 -3.40 6.58 18.21
C ALA A 119 -2.43 5.42 18.48
N THR A 120 -1.32 5.71 19.15
CA THR A 120 -0.34 4.70 19.59
C THR A 120 -1.06 3.53 20.27
N GLY A 121 -0.74 2.31 19.83
CA GLY A 121 -1.34 1.08 20.35
C GLY A 121 -2.72 0.73 19.79
N GLN A 122 -3.29 1.56 18.91
CA GLN A 122 -4.54 1.26 18.22
C GLN A 122 -4.37 0.06 17.31
N GLN A 123 -5.44 -0.75 17.19
CA GLN A 123 -5.52 -1.90 16.30
C GLN A 123 -6.28 -1.54 15.03
#